data_4da1ea07fe496732080536c6dc80515d
#
_entry.id   4da1ea07fe496732080536c6dc80515d
#
_cell.length_a   1.000
_cell.length_b   1.000
_cell.length_c   1.000
_cell.angle_alpha   90.00
_cell.angle_beta   90.00
_cell.angle_gamma   90.00
#
_symmetry.space_group_name_H-M   'P 1'
#
loop_
_entity.id
_entity.type
_entity.pdbx_description
1 polymer ?
#
loop_
_entity_poly.entity_id
_entity_poly.type
_entity_poly.pdbx_seq_one_letter_code
_entity_poly.pdbx_strand_id
1 'polypeptide(L)'
;MNEKDLKAFKEVSELRSLPSNLDGEEEEALENFQKKAEYMALWKRTAEVKMPAMLEYIGDLLEAGHKMLIFAHHQSILDAIEDYVMAKGARPIRIDGRTPTLSRQELCTAFQMESSIRVAILSITAASTGLTLTAATTVIFAELFWNPGVLVQAEDRAHRIGQCDSVNVHYLIARGTTDDSIWPLILKKLSLLELVGLGKNDFNTMSKQEHDPNQTKLDRFFDQQNTD
;
A
#
# COMPACT_ATOMS: atom_id res chain seq x y z
N MET A 1 -13.82 0.83 -10.29
CA MET A 1 -13.38 2.09 -10.90
C MET A 1 -14.15 3.20 -10.18
N ASN A 2 -13.45 4.09 -9.46
CA ASN A 2 -14.14 5.17 -8.75
C ASN A 2 -14.52 6.29 -9.75
N GLU A 3 -15.38 7.23 -9.31
CA GLU A 3 -15.93 8.30 -10.16
C GLU A 3 -14.81 9.23 -10.71
N LYS A 4 -13.68 9.38 -10.00
CA LYS A 4 -12.51 10.14 -10.44
C LYS A 4 -11.74 9.42 -11.55
N ASP A 5 -11.58 8.08 -11.43
CA ASP A 5 -10.90 7.27 -12.45
C ASP A 5 -11.74 7.19 -13.72
N LEU A 6 -13.08 7.12 -13.57
CA LEU A 6 -14.02 7.15 -14.71
C LEU A 6 -14.01 8.51 -15.41
N LYS A 7 -13.89 9.60 -14.65
CA LYS A 7 -13.80 10.96 -15.19
C LYS A 7 -12.49 11.16 -15.95
N ALA A 8 -11.37 10.73 -15.37
CA ALA A 8 -10.06 10.78 -16.03
C ALA A 8 -10.04 9.92 -17.31
N PHE A 9 -10.68 8.73 -17.30
CA PHE A 9 -10.77 7.88 -18.48
C PHE A 9 -11.66 8.48 -19.58
N LYS A 10 -12.77 9.16 -19.22
CA LYS A 10 -13.61 9.88 -20.17
C LYS A 10 -12.89 11.08 -20.77
N GLU A 11 -12.18 11.87 -19.94
CA GLU A 11 -11.35 12.98 -20.41
C GLU A 11 -10.28 12.51 -21.40
N VAL A 12 -9.63 11.34 -21.16
CA VAL A 12 -8.67 10.73 -22.10
C VAL A 12 -9.34 10.29 -23.40
N SER A 13 -10.56 9.71 -23.32
CA SER A 13 -11.28 9.24 -24.51
C SER A 13 -11.81 10.40 -25.37
N GLU A 14 -12.18 11.51 -24.75
CA GLU A 14 -12.62 12.73 -25.42
C GLU A 14 -11.44 13.47 -26.09
N LEU A 15 -10.24 13.47 -25.47
CA LEU A 15 -9.03 14.03 -26.04
C LEU A 15 -8.52 13.25 -27.27
N ARG A 16 -8.80 11.94 -27.38
CA ARG A 16 -8.51 11.15 -28.59
C ARG A 16 -9.32 11.57 -29.83
N SER A 17 -10.41 12.31 -29.65
CA SER A 17 -11.30 12.78 -30.72
C SER A 17 -11.06 14.25 -31.11
N LEU A 18 -10.04 14.92 -30.57
CA LEU A 18 -9.67 16.28 -30.91
C LEU A 18 -8.96 16.37 -32.28
N PRO A 19 -9.21 17.43 -33.05
CA PRO A 19 -8.58 17.61 -34.38
C PRO A 19 -7.06 17.83 -34.25
N SER A 20 -6.31 17.37 -35.25
CA SER A 20 -4.85 17.29 -35.35
C SER A 20 -4.12 18.64 -35.54
N ASN A 21 -4.59 19.73 -34.94
CA ASN A 21 -3.96 21.07 -35.00
C ASN A 21 -3.71 21.62 -33.59
N LEU A 22 -3.06 20.81 -32.73
CA LEU A 22 -2.61 21.29 -31.42
C LEU A 22 -1.26 21.99 -31.57
N ASP A 23 -1.05 23.09 -30.82
CA ASP A 23 0.25 23.73 -30.68
C ASP A 23 1.21 22.76 -29.94
N GLY A 24 2.52 22.84 -30.17
CA GLY A 24 3.50 21.87 -29.66
C GLY A 24 3.46 21.71 -28.13
N GLU A 25 3.09 22.74 -27.37
CA GLU A 25 2.93 22.67 -25.91
C GLU A 25 1.69 21.86 -25.49
N GLU A 26 0.60 21.94 -26.27
CA GLU A 26 -0.62 21.15 -26.02
C GLU A 26 -0.41 19.68 -26.38
N GLU A 27 0.37 19.38 -27.41
CA GLU A 27 0.72 18.00 -27.81
C GLU A 27 1.62 17.35 -26.76
N GLU A 28 2.62 18.06 -26.23
CA GLU A 28 3.46 17.59 -25.13
C GLU A 28 2.67 17.36 -23.84
N ALA A 29 1.75 18.26 -23.51
CA ALA A 29 0.87 18.11 -22.34
C ALA A 29 -0.05 16.89 -22.47
N LEU A 30 -0.60 16.64 -23.66
CA LEU A 30 -1.43 15.47 -23.94
C LEU A 30 -0.63 14.17 -23.85
N GLU A 31 0.59 14.14 -24.41
CA GLU A 31 1.48 12.98 -24.33
C GLU A 31 1.86 12.66 -22.88
N ASN A 32 2.20 13.68 -22.09
CA ASN A 32 2.52 13.55 -20.67
C ASN A 32 1.31 13.04 -19.85
N PHE A 33 0.10 13.49 -20.20
CA PHE A 33 -1.13 13.02 -19.56
C PHE A 33 -1.41 11.56 -19.91
N GLN A 34 -1.24 11.15 -21.17
CA GLN A 34 -1.42 9.77 -21.60
C GLN A 34 -0.41 8.83 -20.91
N LYS A 35 0.87 9.20 -20.87
CA LYS A 35 1.91 8.45 -20.13
C LYS A 35 1.57 8.28 -18.66
N LYS A 36 1.05 9.33 -18.02
CA LYS A 36 0.61 9.28 -16.63
C LYS A 36 -0.58 8.35 -16.44
N ALA A 37 -1.57 8.39 -17.31
CA ALA A 37 -2.73 7.51 -17.26
C ALA A 37 -2.36 6.04 -17.45
N GLU A 38 -1.47 5.74 -18.39
CA GLU A 38 -0.93 4.39 -18.62
C GLU A 38 -0.16 3.89 -17.39
N TYR A 39 0.68 4.73 -16.80
CA TYR A 39 1.40 4.38 -15.58
C TYR A 39 0.47 4.07 -14.40
N MET A 40 -0.59 4.87 -14.23
CA MET A 40 -1.59 4.62 -13.19
C MET A 40 -2.36 3.31 -13.43
N ALA A 41 -2.65 2.97 -14.69
CA ALA A 41 -3.28 1.70 -15.04
C ALA A 41 -2.36 0.51 -14.74
N LEU A 42 -1.07 0.61 -15.07
CA LEU A 42 -0.06 -0.41 -14.77
C LEU A 42 0.13 -0.57 -13.25
N TRP A 43 0.16 0.51 -12.51
CA TRP A 43 0.25 0.46 -11.05
C TRP A 43 -0.94 -0.27 -10.42
N LYS A 44 -2.17 0.02 -10.88
CA LYS A 44 -3.36 -0.73 -10.47
C LYS A 44 -3.26 -2.21 -10.86
N ARG A 45 -2.79 -2.50 -12.07
CA ARG A 45 -2.61 -3.89 -12.52
C ARG A 45 -1.58 -4.63 -11.68
N THR A 46 -0.50 -3.97 -11.27
CA THR A 46 0.48 -4.53 -10.32
C THR A 46 -0.17 -4.98 -9.02
N ALA A 47 -1.04 -4.15 -8.43
CA ALA A 47 -1.76 -4.50 -7.22
C ALA A 47 -2.67 -5.74 -7.41
N GLU A 48 -3.35 -5.83 -8.55
CA GLU A 48 -4.20 -6.97 -8.90
C GLU A 48 -3.39 -8.26 -9.09
N VAL A 49 -2.24 -8.19 -9.76
CA VAL A 49 -1.39 -9.36 -10.03
C VAL A 49 -0.79 -9.93 -8.75
N LYS A 50 -0.36 -9.09 -7.82
CA LYS A 50 0.24 -9.56 -6.56
C LYS A 50 -0.79 -9.97 -5.49
N MET A 51 -2.09 -9.70 -5.72
CA MET A 51 -3.15 -9.94 -4.74
C MET A 51 -3.19 -11.38 -4.21
N PRO A 52 -3.13 -12.46 -5.02
CA PRO A 52 -3.21 -13.82 -4.48
C PRO A 52 -2.10 -14.13 -3.47
N ALA A 53 -0.85 -13.85 -3.81
CA ALA A 53 0.30 -14.09 -2.94
C ALA A 53 0.29 -13.19 -1.69
N MET A 54 -0.19 -11.96 -1.84
CA MET A 54 -0.38 -11.03 -0.73
C MET A 54 -1.42 -11.53 0.27
N LEU A 55 -2.56 -12.04 -0.20
CA LEU A 55 -3.60 -12.59 0.66
C LEU A 55 -3.13 -13.84 1.40
N GLU A 56 -2.41 -14.74 0.73
CA GLU A 56 -1.78 -15.90 1.36
C GLU A 56 -0.84 -15.47 2.48
N TYR A 57 0.07 -14.53 2.21
CA TYR A 57 1.00 -13.99 3.21
C TYR A 57 0.29 -13.37 4.43
N ILE A 58 -0.79 -12.61 4.21
CA ILE A 58 -1.63 -12.07 5.27
C ILE A 58 -2.28 -13.20 6.07
N GLY A 59 -2.71 -14.27 5.39
CA GLY A 59 -3.27 -15.46 6.02
C GLY A 59 -2.29 -16.14 6.97
N ASP A 60 -1.05 -16.33 6.55
CA ASP A 60 0.02 -16.95 7.36
C ASP A 60 0.27 -16.14 8.63
N LEU A 61 0.38 -14.81 8.51
CA LEU A 61 0.57 -13.93 9.66
C LEU A 61 -0.66 -13.93 10.60
N LEU A 62 -1.86 -14.02 10.05
CA LEU A 62 -3.09 -14.12 10.83
C LEU A 62 -3.16 -15.44 11.60
N GLU A 63 -2.76 -16.55 10.98
CA GLU A 63 -2.68 -17.88 11.61
C GLU A 63 -1.58 -17.92 12.68
N ALA A 64 -0.45 -17.24 12.45
CA ALA A 64 0.62 -17.07 13.43
C ALA A 64 0.23 -16.17 14.63
N GLY A 65 -0.96 -15.56 14.60
CA GLY A 65 -1.49 -14.77 15.72
C GLY A 65 -1.05 -13.31 15.75
N HIS A 66 -0.43 -12.80 14.69
CA HIS A 66 0.00 -11.40 14.62
C HIS A 66 -1.16 -10.41 14.68
N LYS A 67 -0.95 -9.32 15.42
CA LYS A 67 -1.82 -8.13 15.36
C LYS A 67 -1.19 -7.11 14.42
N MET A 68 -1.90 -6.77 13.32
CA MET A 68 -1.28 -6.11 12.17
C MET A 68 -2.07 -4.93 11.62
N LEU A 69 -1.34 -3.96 11.07
CA LEU A 69 -1.86 -2.90 10.21
C LEU A 69 -1.56 -3.24 8.76
N ILE A 70 -2.55 -3.15 7.89
CA ILE A 70 -2.40 -3.40 6.46
C ILE A 70 -2.78 -2.13 5.70
N PHE A 71 -1.81 -1.58 4.97
CA PHE A 71 -1.98 -0.38 4.18
C PHE A 71 -2.11 -0.72 2.69
N ALA A 72 -3.17 -0.21 2.05
CA ALA A 72 -3.37 -0.29 0.62
C ALA A 72 -3.94 1.02 0.06
N HIS A 73 -3.86 1.22 -1.25
CA HIS A 73 -4.36 2.41 -1.93
C HIS A 73 -5.68 2.17 -2.65
N HIS A 74 -5.73 1.13 -3.49
CA HIS A 74 -6.90 0.85 -4.31
C HIS A 74 -8.03 0.22 -3.49
N GLN A 75 -9.26 0.71 -3.69
CA GLN A 75 -10.44 0.20 -2.97
C GLN A 75 -10.65 -1.29 -3.20
N SER A 76 -10.43 -1.77 -4.44
CA SER A 76 -10.53 -3.20 -4.77
C SER A 76 -9.57 -4.08 -3.96
N ILE A 77 -8.40 -3.56 -3.61
CA ILE A 77 -7.43 -4.28 -2.78
C ILE A 77 -7.87 -4.26 -1.31
N LEU A 78 -8.34 -3.10 -0.81
CA LEU A 78 -8.91 -3.00 0.54
C LEU A 78 -10.10 -3.95 0.71
N ASP A 79 -11.00 -4.00 -0.29
CA ASP A 79 -12.17 -4.89 -0.30
C ASP A 79 -11.73 -6.37 -0.29
N ALA A 80 -10.78 -6.75 -1.14
CA ALA A 80 -10.28 -8.13 -1.22
C ALA A 80 -9.59 -8.59 0.08
N ILE A 81 -8.82 -7.72 0.72
CA ILE A 81 -8.18 -8.02 2.01
C ILE A 81 -9.25 -8.20 3.10
N GLU A 82 -10.25 -7.33 3.15
CA GLU A 82 -11.35 -7.39 4.14
C GLU A 82 -12.13 -8.69 3.99
N ASP A 83 -12.56 -9.01 2.77
CA ASP A 83 -13.30 -10.24 2.45
C ASP A 83 -12.49 -11.49 2.84
N TYR A 84 -11.20 -11.52 2.51
CA TYR A 84 -10.31 -12.64 2.84
C TYR A 84 -10.15 -12.82 4.36
N VAL A 85 -9.89 -11.73 5.09
CA VAL A 85 -9.73 -11.78 6.55
C VAL A 85 -11.02 -12.24 7.24
N MET A 86 -12.18 -11.77 6.76
CA MET A 86 -13.49 -12.22 7.25
C MET A 86 -13.75 -13.70 6.92
N ALA A 87 -13.38 -14.17 5.74
CA ALA A 87 -13.49 -15.57 5.34
C ALA A 87 -12.62 -16.49 6.21
N LYS A 88 -11.48 -16.00 6.72
CA LYS A 88 -10.65 -16.69 7.72
C LYS A 88 -11.22 -16.64 9.15
N GLY A 89 -12.42 -16.10 9.34
CA GLY A 89 -13.10 -16.01 10.65
C GLY A 89 -12.58 -14.91 11.57
N ALA A 90 -11.74 -13.98 11.07
CA ALA A 90 -11.28 -12.84 11.83
C ALA A 90 -12.17 -11.61 11.57
N ARG A 91 -12.27 -10.73 12.58
CA ARG A 91 -13.00 -9.47 12.50
C ARG A 91 -11.98 -8.33 12.28
N PRO A 92 -11.86 -7.76 11.07
CA PRO A 92 -11.01 -6.59 10.85
C PRO A 92 -11.74 -5.30 11.25
N ILE A 93 -10.97 -4.22 11.47
CA ILE A 93 -11.45 -2.86 11.30
C ILE A 93 -10.98 -2.32 9.96
N ARG A 94 -11.74 -1.37 9.40
CA ARG A 94 -11.39 -0.68 8.16
C ARG A 94 -11.54 0.82 8.29
N ILE A 95 -10.49 1.55 7.90
CA ILE A 95 -10.46 3.01 7.88
C ILE A 95 -9.96 3.48 6.50
N ASP A 96 -10.84 4.08 5.73
CA ASP A 96 -10.55 4.64 4.41
C ASP A 96 -11.17 6.05 4.26
N GLY A 97 -11.15 6.60 3.04
CA GLY A 97 -11.70 7.92 2.74
C GLY A 97 -13.22 8.06 2.99
N ARG A 98 -13.94 6.92 3.05
CA ARG A 98 -15.41 6.88 3.28
C ARG A 98 -15.74 6.79 4.78
N THR A 99 -14.77 6.47 5.64
CA THR A 99 -15.00 6.32 7.08
C THR A 99 -15.18 7.68 7.74
N PRO A 100 -16.32 7.96 8.39
CA PRO A 100 -16.56 9.21 9.11
C PRO A 100 -15.54 9.45 10.23
N THR A 101 -15.19 10.71 10.48
CA THR A 101 -14.14 11.08 11.47
C THR A 101 -14.44 10.56 12.87
N LEU A 102 -15.68 10.61 13.33
CA LEU A 102 -16.08 10.08 14.65
C LEU A 102 -15.88 8.57 14.73
N SER A 103 -16.31 7.83 13.71
CA SER A 103 -16.18 6.37 13.66
C SER A 103 -14.71 5.92 13.59
N ARG A 104 -13.80 6.73 13.04
CA ARG A 104 -12.36 6.41 13.02
C ARG A 104 -11.79 6.23 14.41
N GLN A 105 -12.15 7.12 15.35
CA GLN A 105 -11.65 7.05 16.71
C GLN A 105 -12.22 5.82 17.45
N GLU A 106 -13.50 5.51 17.25
CA GLU A 106 -14.14 4.32 17.81
C GLU A 106 -13.47 3.04 17.33
N LEU A 107 -13.22 2.94 16.00
CA LEU A 107 -12.53 1.80 15.40
C LEU A 107 -11.09 1.65 15.92
N CYS A 108 -10.35 2.75 16.07
CA CYS A 108 -9.03 2.73 16.66
C CYS A 108 -9.05 2.25 18.09
N THR A 109 -10.00 2.73 18.89
CA THR A 109 -10.17 2.31 20.29
C THR A 109 -10.50 0.82 20.36
N ALA A 110 -11.42 0.33 19.53
CA ALA A 110 -11.75 -1.09 19.46
C ALA A 110 -10.52 -1.93 19.09
N PHE A 111 -9.74 -1.52 18.08
CA PHE A 111 -8.51 -2.20 17.70
C PHE A 111 -7.48 -2.23 18.84
N GLN A 112 -7.33 -1.14 19.58
CA GLN A 112 -6.38 -1.05 20.69
C GLN A 112 -6.79 -1.96 21.88
N MET A 113 -8.07 -2.00 22.21
CA MET A 113 -8.57 -2.61 23.44
C MET A 113 -9.02 -4.07 23.27
N GLU A 114 -9.50 -4.45 22.08
CA GLU A 114 -10.02 -5.78 21.81
C GLU A 114 -8.93 -6.70 21.21
N SER A 115 -8.57 -7.76 21.93
CA SER A 115 -7.60 -8.76 21.44
C SER A 115 -8.15 -9.61 20.28
N SER A 116 -9.47 -9.71 20.16
CA SER A 116 -10.16 -10.40 19.06
C SER A 116 -10.02 -9.67 17.72
N ILE A 117 -9.81 -8.35 17.72
CA ILE A 117 -9.58 -7.54 16.54
C ILE A 117 -8.07 -7.51 16.27
N ARG A 118 -7.61 -8.34 15.33
CA ARG A 118 -6.18 -8.49 15.02
C ARG A 118 -5.73 -7.79 13.75
N VAL A 119 -6.65 -7.36 12.90
CA VAL A 119 -6.35 -6.74 11.62
C VAL A 119 -7.00 -5.36 11.53
N ALA A 120 -6.20 -4.34 11.21
CA ALA A 120 -6.67 -3.02 10.82
C ALA A 120 -6.29 -2.76 9.36
N ILE A 121 -7.29 -2.59 8.50
CA ILE A 121 -7.15 -2.32 7.06
C ILE A 121 -7.28 -0.81 6.85
N LEU A 122 -6.24 -0.20 6.32
CA LEU A 122 -6.10 1.25 6.26
C LEU A 122 -5.80 1.71 4.84
N SER A 123 -6.54 2.70 4.35
CA SER A 123 -6.10 3.39 3.14
C SER A 123 -4.83 4.20 3.44
N ILE A 124 -3.81 4.08 2.59
CA ILE A 124 -2.55 4.83 2.71
C ILE A 124 -2.80 6.34 2.86
N THR A 125 -3.77 6.87 2.12
CA THR A 125 -4.12 8.30 2.17
C THR A 125 -4.88 8.70 3.45
N ALA A 126 -5.58 7.76 4.10
CA ALA A 126 -6.26 8.02 5.37
C ALA A 126 -5.32 7.95 6.58
N ALA A 127 -4.12 7.36 6.42
CA ALA A 127 -3.12 7.26 7.48
C ALA A 127 -2.60 8.62 7.98
N SER A 128 -2.74 9.69 7.19
CA SER A 128 -2.37 11.06 7.56
C SER A 128 -3.19 11.66 8.71
N THR A 129 -4.30 11.05 9.11
CA THR A 129 -5.27 11.61 10.09
C THR A 129 -4.92 11.38 11.57
N GLY A 130 -3.66 11.23 11.94
CA GLY A 130 -3.23 11.23 13.36
C GLY A 130 -3.68 10.04 14.22
N LEU A 131 -4.10 8.92 13.62
CA LEU A 131 -4.56 7.72 14.31
C LEU A 131 -3.44 7.10 15.16
N THR A 132 -3.79 6.54 16.32
CA THR A 132 -2.87 5.78 17.18
C THR A 132 -3.26 4.30 17.16
N LEU A 133 -2.37 3.43 16.71
CA LEU A 133 -2.59 2.00 16.49
C LEU A 133 -1.41 1.16 17.01
N THR A 134 -0.91 1.52 18.20
CA THR A 134 0.28 0.93 18.83
C THR A 134 0.09 -0.50 19.34
N ALA A 135 -1.13 -1.03 19.32
CA ALA A 135 -1.37 -2.44 19.65
C ALA A 135 -0.86 -3.41 18.55
N ALA A 136 -0.54 -2.90 17.36
CA ALA A 136 0.03 -3.70 16.29
C ALA A 136 1.55 -3.79 16.42
N THR A 137 2.08 -4.99 16.20
CA THR A 137 3.52 -5.27 16.11
C THR A 137 3.97 -5.53 14.68
N THR A 138 3.05 -5.59 13.73
CA THR A 138 3.33 -5.84 12.32
C THR A 138 2.62 -4.80 11.45
N VAL A 139 3.35 -4.20 10.53
CA VAL A 139 2.86 -3.26 9.53
C VAL A 139 3.11 -3.82 8.14
N ILE A 140 2.09 -3.90 7.31
CA ILE A 140 2.18 -4.44 5.95
C ILE A 140 1.76 -3.35 4.96
N PHE A 141 2.66 -3.01 4.05
CA PHE A 141 2.32 -2.22 2.88
C PHE A 141 1.99 -3.17 1.72
N ALA A 142 0.71 -3.42 1.53
CA ALA A 142 0.17 -4.26 0.45
C ALA A 142 0.43 -3.64 -0.93
N GLU A 143 0.49 -2.31 -0.99
CA GLU A 143 0.82 -1.53 -2.17
C GLU A 143 1.89 -0.50 -1.85
N LEU A 144 2.81 -0.27 -2.79
CA LEU A 144 3.78 0.83 -2.69
C LEU A 144 3.10 2.16 -3.07
N PHE A 145 3.57 3.25 -2.45
CA PHE A 145 3.08 4.59 -2.73
C PHE A 145 4.26 5.54 -2.98
N TRP A 146 4.22 6.32 -4.05
CA TRP A 146 5.33 7.16 -4.54
C TRP A 146 5.76 8.30 -3.61
N ASN A 147 4.95 8.63 -2.60
CA ASN A 147 5.30 9.63 -1.60
C ASN A 147 5.79 8.96 -0.31
N PRO A 148 7.11 8.91 -0.06
CA PRO A 148 7.68 8.25 1.11
C PRO A 148 7.26 8.89 2.43
N GLY A 149 6.99 10.20 2.46
CA GLY A 149 6.51 10.87 3.66
C GLY A 149 5.18 10.31 4.18
N VAL A 150 4.32 9.85 3.26
CA VAL A 150 3.06 9.18 3.62
C VAL A 150 3.32 7.78 4.19
N LEU A 151 4.31 7.06 3.65
CA LEU A 151 4.71 5.75 4.16
C LEU A 151 5.30 5.87 5.57
N VAL A 152 6.21 6.80 5.81
CA VAL A 152 6.77 7.09 7.14
C VAL A 152 5.67 7.46 8.13
N GLN A 153 4.72 8.32 7.73
CA GLN A 153 3.58 8.64 8.59
C GLN A 153 2.70 7.42 8.89
N ALA A 154 2.56 6.50 7.95
CA ALA A 154 1.81 5.26 8.17
C ALA A 154 2.53 4.33 9.15
N GLU A 155 3.85 4.18 9.05
CA GLU A 155 4.66 3.43 10.02
C GLU A 155 4.54 4.01 11.43
N ASP A 156 4.54 5.34 11.55
CA ASP A 156 4.38 6.05 12.83
C ASP A 156 3.04 5.80 13.54
N ARG A 157 2.07 5.18 12.86
CA ARG A 157 0.81 4.75 13.52
C ARG A 157 1.03 3.58 14.46
N ALA A 158 1.95 2.66 14.12
CA ALA A 158 2.34 1.54 14.98
C ALA A 158 3.52 1.91 15.89
N HIS A 159 4.54 2.58 15.36
CA HIS A 159 5.75 2.96 16.08
C HIS A 159 5.61 4.35 16.71
N ARG A 160 5.05 4.43 17.92
CA ARG A 160 4.83 5.68 18.65
C ARG A 160 5.27 5.55 20.11
N ILE A 161 5.43 6.68 20.79
CA ILE A 161 5.68 6.72 22.24
C ILE A 161 4.59 5.89 22.96
N GLY A 162 5.01 4.86 23.71
CA GLY A 162 4.13 3.88 24.36
C GLY A 162 4.14 2.50 23.69
N GLN A 163 4.81 2.31 22.54
CA GLN A 163 5.08 0.99 21.98
C GLN A 163 6.24 0.35 22.75
N CYS A 164 5.98 -0.79 23.38
CA CYS A 164 6.97 -1.55 24.15
C CYS A 164 7.64 -2.66 23.34
N ASP A 165 7.00 -3.07 22.22
CA ASP A 165 7.46 -4.16 21.38
C ASP A 165 8.10 -3.64 20.09
N SER A 166 8.99 -4.44 19.51
CA SER A 166 9.54 -4.18 18.18
C SER A 166 8.43 -4.22 17.12
N VAL A 167 8.40 -3.26 16.23
CA VAL A 167 7.46 -3.22 15.10
C VAL A 167 8.17 -3.71 13.83
N ASN A 168 7.62 -4.76 13.24
CA ASN A 168 8.09 -5.28 11.96
C ASN A 168 7.33 -4.62 10.81
N VAL A 169 8.05 -4.04 9.85
CA VAL A 169 7.48 -3.38 8.68
C VAL A 169 7.77 -4.19 7.43
N HIS A 170 6.74 -4.57 6.69
CA HIS A 170 6.81 -5.40 5.49
C HIS A 170 6.30 -4.63 4.28
N TYR A 171 7.16 -4.42 3.30
CA TYR A 171 6.79 -3.87 2.01
C TYR A 171 6.65 -5.01 1.01
N LEU A 172 5.44 -5.26 0.51
CA LEU A 172 5.18 -6.32 -0.46
C LEU A 172 5.49 -5.80 -1.87
N ILE A 173 6.51 -6.37 -2.50
CA ILE A 173 7.05 -5.95 -3.80
C ILE A 173 6.89 -7.08 -4.80
N ALA A 174 6.26 -6.81 -5.95
CA ALA A 174 6.17 -7.74 -7.07
C ALA A 174 7.22 -7.40 -8.14
N ARG A 175 8.18 -8.30 -8.37
CA ARG A 175 9.19 -8.12 -9.43
C ARG A 175 8.57 -8.25 -10.81
N GLY A 176 9.14 -7.57 -11.80
CA GLY A 176 8.62 -7.52 -13.17
C GLY A 176 7.40 -6.60 -13.32
N THR A 177 7.12 -5.75 -12.34
CA THR A 177 5.98 -4.85 -12.33
C THR A 177 6.40 -3.39 -12.08
N THR A 178 5.43 -2.48 -11.92
CA THR A 178 5.72 -1.08 -11.56
C THR A 178 6.43 -0.94 -10.22
N ASP A 179 6.37 -1.93 -9.35
CA ASP A 179 7.05 -1.91 -8.06
C ASP A 179 8.58 -1.82 -8.24
N ASP A 180 9.15 -2.41 -9.30
CA ASP A 180 10.57 -2.31 -9.62
C ASP A 180 11.02 -0.87 -9.91
N SER A 181 10.11 -0.03 -10.39
CA SER A 181 10.37 1.40 -10.64
C SER A 181 10.07 2.25 -9.42
N ILE A 182 9.02 1.92 -8.66
CA ILE A 182 8.56 2.70 -7.51
C ILE A 182 9.51 2.50 -6.31
N TRP A 183 9.94 1.27 -6.03
CA TRP A 183 10.74 0.95 -4.87
C TRP A 183 12.09 1.70 -4.81
N PRO A 184 12.92 1.72 -5.86
CA PRO A 184 14.14 2.52 -5.88
C PRO A 184 13.90 4.01 -5.68
N LEU A 185 12.78 4.56 -6.21
CA LEU A 185 12.41 5.96 -6.02
C LEU A 185 12.06 6.26 -4.56
N ILE A 186 11.35 5.35 -3.90
CA ILE A 186 11.04 5.46 -2.47
C ILE A 186 12.34 5.48 -1.67
N LEU A 187 13.23 4.50 -1.87
CA LEU A 187 14.50 4.40 -1.17
C LEU A 187 15.36 5.66 -1.36
N LYS A 188 15.49 6.15 -2.59
CA LYS A 188 16.23 7.38 -2.89
C LYS A 188 15.66 8.59 -2.16
N LYS A 189 14.34 8.72 -2.11
CA LYS A 189 13.69 9.85 -1.42
C LYS A 189 13.80 9.73 0.11
N LEU A 190 13.72 8.50 0.65
CA LEU A 190 13.92 8.27 2.08
C LEU A 190 15.33 8.63 2.52
N SER A 191 16.37 8.21 1.76
CA SER A 191 17.75 8.57 2.06
C SER A 191 18.00 10.09 2.02
N LEU A 192 17.30 10.81 1.14
CA LEU A 192 17.36 12.27 1.12
C LEU A 192 16.70 12.90 2.35
N LEU A 193 15.57 12.35 2.82
CA LEU A 193 14.90 12.82 4.04
C LEU A 193 15.78 12.60 5.29
N GLU A 194 16.51 11.48 5.35
CA GLU A 194 17.49 11.21 6.42
C GLU A 194 18.62 12.24 6.42
N LEU A 195 19.19 12.57 5.25
CA LEU A 195 20.27 13.56 5.12
C LEU A 195 19.85 14.98 5.57
N VAL A 196 18.56 15.31 5.44
CA VAL A 196 18.02 16.62 5.86
C VAL A 196 17.55 16.60 7.33
N GLY A 197 17.76 15.49 8.06
CA GLY A 197 17.35 15.33 9.45
C GLY A 197 15.84 15.14 9.67
N LEU A 198 15.11 14.84 8.61
CA LEU A 198 13.66 14.58 8.61
C LEU A 198 13.34 13.08 8.54
N GLY A 199 14.36 12.22 8.40
CA GLY A 199 14.24 10.76 8.33
C GLY A 199 14.58 10.11 9.67
N LYS A 200 14.00 8.93 9.92
CA LYS A 200 14.41 8.06 11.04
C LYS A 200 15.62 7.22 10.64
N ASN A 201 16.56 7.03 11.57
CA ASN A 201 17.78 6.23 11.37
C ASN A 201 17.54 4.73 11.05
N ASP A 202 16.29 4.26 11.09
CA ASP A 202 15.92 2.84 10.98
C ASP A 202 15.93 2.31 9.54
N PHE A 203 15.88 3.18 8.52
CA PHE A 203 15.86 2.74 7.11
C PHE A 203 17.18 2.19 6.59
N ASN A 204 18.32 2.51 7.22
CA ASN A 204 19.62 1.95 6.86
C ASN A 204 19.76 0.45 7.14
N THR A 205 18.89 -0.11 7.98
CA THR A 205 18.82 -1.55 8.24
C THR A 205 18.02 -2.30 7.17
N MET A 206 17.05 -1.67 6.53
CA MET A 206 16.20 -2.30 5.49
C MET A 206 16.97 -2.67 4.22
N SER A 207 17.98 -1.87 3.81
CA SER A 207 18.80 -2.16 2.63
C SER A 207 19.76 -3.35 2.81
N LYS A 208 19.97 -3.83 4.04
CA LYS A 208 20.87 -4.95 4.36
C LYS A 208 20.17 -6.30 4.55
N GLN A 209 18.84 -6.32 4.63
CA GLN A 209 18.04 -7.55 4.80
C GLN A 209 17.47 -8.08 3.47
N GLU A 210 18.21 -7.96 2.36
CA GLU A 210 17.81 -8.57 1.08
C GLU A 210 17.82 -10.11 1.10
N HIS A 211 18.17 -10.75 2.21
CA HIS A 211 18.29 -12.20 2.31
C HIS A 211 17.81 -12.72 3.67
N ASP A 212 16.51 -12.72 3.91
CA ASP A 212 15.89 -13.63 4.87
C ASP A 212 15.67 -14.97 4.16
N PRO A 213 16.36 -16.07 4.56
CA PRO A 213 16.19 -17.39 3.95
C PRO A 213 14.77 -17.95 4.14
N ASN A 214 13.97 -17.39 5.05
CA ASN A 214 12.59 -17.78 5.30
C ASN A 214 11.58 -16.94 4.53
N GLN A 215 12.01 -15.87 3.86
CA GLN A 215 11.13 -15.07 3.00
C GLN A 215 10.81 -15.91 1.76
N THR A 216 9.58 -16.41 1.70
CA THR A 216 9.05 -17.14 0.53
C THR A 216 9.09 -16.19 -0.66
N LYS A 217 9.99 -16.44 -1.61
CA LYS A 217 10.09 -15.61 -2.82
C LYS A 217 8.77 -15.74 -3.58
N LEU A 218 8.12 -14.62 -3.86
CA LEU A 218 6.97 -14.53 -4.77
C LEU A 218 7.25 -15.21 -6.13
N ASP A 219 8.52 -15.35 -6.52
CA ASP A 219 8.98 -16.04 -7.71
C ASP A 219 8.43 -17.49 -7.83
N ARG A 220 8.20 -18.19 -6.71
CA ARG A 220 7.62 -19.56 -6.74
C ARG A 220 6.21 -19.63 -7.30
N PHE A 221 5.46 -18.54 -7.22
CA PHE A 221 4.08 -18.50 -7.72
C PHE A 221 3.98 -18.21 -9.22
N PHE A 222 5.02 -17.60 -9.80
CA PHE A 222 5.07 -17.29 -11.23
C PHE A 222 5.62 -18.44 -12.08
N ASP A 223 6.48 -19.30 -11.51
CA ASP A 223 7.05 -20.48 -12.20
C ASP A 223 6.04 -21.61 -12.41
N GLN A 224 4.95 -21.68 -11.62
CA GLN A 224 3.92 -22.72 -11.76
C GLN A 224 2.90 -22.47 -12.88
N GLN A 225 2.83 -21.28 -13.46
CA GLN A 225 1.89 -20.95 -14.54
C GLN A 225 2.47 -21.13 -15.97
N ASN A 226 3.75 -21.48 -16.09
CA ASN A 226 4.41 -21.67 -17.40
C ASN A 226 4.68 -23.16 -17.75
N THR A 227 4.07 -24.09 -17.05
CA THR A 227 4.16 -25.53 -17.37
C THR A 227 2.76 -26.11 -17.53
N ASP A 228 2.06 -25.70 -18.61
CA ASP A 228 1.00 -26.48 -19.29
C ASP A 228 0.90 -26.03 -20.76
#